data_d30f9e35c9b2970bb83ff9faf06fd99b
#
_entry.id   d30f9e35c9b2970bb83ff9faf06fd99b
#
_cell.length_a   1.000
_cell.length_b   1.000
_cell.length_c   1.000
_cell.angle_alpha   90.00
_cell.angle_beta   90.00
_cell.angle_gamma   90.00
#
_symmetry.space_group_name_H-M   'P 1'
#
loop_
_entity.id
_entity.type
_entity.pdbx_description
1 polymer ?
#
loop_
_entity_poly.entity_id
_entity_poly.type
_entity_poly.pdbx_seq_one_letter_code
_entity_poly.pdbx_strand_id
1 'polypeptide(L)'
;AKQGLASVFGYPVTDPQRFGVVEFDKNKKATSIEEKPIRPRSHYAVTGLYFYPNDVLQKAKEVRPSERGELEITCINNLYLSEDRLNVEELGRGFAWLDTGTHDSLMDAGQFIQTIERRQGFKVACLEEIAYRNSWITKEQLLRQIEELKKTNYGEYLKKVANGY
;
A
#
# COMPACT_ATOMS: atom_id res chain seq x y z
N ALA A 1 9.44 -5.77 -9.04
CA ALA A 1 8.62 -6.66 -9.91
C ALA A 1 9.54 -7.58 -10.71
N LYS A 2 9.21 -8.87 -10.81
CA LYS A 2 9.88 -9.76 -11.77
C LYS A 2 9.67 -9.18 -13.16
N GLN A 3 10.69 -9.22 -14.02
CA GLN A 3 10.61 -8.61 -15.35
C GLN A 3 9.34 -9.04 -16.10
N GLY A 4 8.51 -8.07 -16.47
CA GLY A 4 7.29 -8.27 -17.26
C GLY A 4 6.03 -8.65 -16.48
N LEU A 5 6.08 -8.84 -15.15
CA LEU A 5 4.90 -9.16 -14.33
C LEU A 5 4.41 -7.92 -13.57
N ALA A 6 3.10 -7.73 -13.52
CA ALA A 6 2.45 -6.88 -12.54
C ALA A 6 2.41 -7.60 -11.19
N SER A 7 2.53 -6.86 -10.10
CA SER A 7 2.39 -7.40 -8.74
C SER A 7 1.41 -6.54 -7.94
N VAL A 8 0.44 -7.19 -7.33
CA VAL A 8 -0.53 -6.62 -6.41
C VAL A 8 -0.54 -7.42 -5.12
N PHE A 9 -1.18 -6.89 -4.08
CA PHE A 9 -1.19 -7.52 -2.76
C PHE A 9 -2.62 -7.80 -2.32
N GLY A 10 -2.85 -9.04 -1.85
CA GLY A 10 -4.10 -9.50 -1.27
C GLY A 10 -4.01 -9.50 0.26
N TYR A 11 -4.99 -8.91 0.93
CA TYR A 11 -5.09 -8.88 2.38
C TYR A 11 -6.44 -9.45 2.84
N PRO A 12 -6.48 -10.37 3.82
CA PRO A 12 -7.74 -10.93 4.31
C PRO A 12 -8.51 -9.88 5.12
N VAL A 13 -9.77 -9.67 4.75
CA VAL A 13 -10.69 -8.71 5.37
C VAL A 13 -12.01 -9.37 5.74
N THR A 14 -12.77 -8.73 6.63
CA THR A 14 -14.10 -9.20 7.06
C THR A 14 -15.24 -8.66 6.20
N ASP A 15 -14.99 -7.59 5.45
CA ASP A 15 -15.94 -6.84 4.61
C ASP A 15 -15.46 -6.69 3.15
N PRO A 16 -15.16 -7.81 2.45
CA PRO A 16 -14.52 -7.79 1.13
C PRO A 16 -15.32 -7.04 0.06
N GLN A 17 -16.65 -6.96 0.19
CA GLN A 17 -17.54 -6.26 -0.74
C GLN A 17 -17.24 -4.76 -0.92
N ARG A 18 -16.38 -4.19 -0.07
CA ARG A 18 -15.95 -2.78 -0.17
C ARG A 18 -14.79 -2.55 -1.12
N PHE A 19 -14.12 -3.61 -1.55
CA PHE A 19 -12.83 -3.58 -2.22
C PHE A 19 -12.84 -4.36 -3.53
N GLY A 20 -11.78 -4.25 -4.32
CA GLY A 20 -11.47 -5.24 -5.33
C GLY A 20 -11.13 -6.57 -4.64
N VAL A 21 -11.80 -7.65 -5.02
CA VAL A 21 -11.67 -8.96 -4.39
C VAL A 21 -10.97 -9.93 -5.33
N VAL A 22 -9.86 -10.53 -4.86
CA VAL A 22 -9.14 -11.55 -5.61
C VAL A 22 -9.56 -12.95 -5.17
N GLU A 23 -9.81 -13.83 -6.12
CA GLU A 23 -10.04 -15.26 -5.91
C GLU A 23 -8.80 -16.06 -6.31
N PHE A 24 -8.50 -17.12 -5.56
CA PHE A 24 -7.36 -17.98 -5.79
C PHE A 24 -7.80 -19.44 -6.08
N ASP A 25 -7.03 -20.12 -6.90
CA ASP A 25 -7.11 -21.58 -7.04
C ASP A 25 -6.42 -22.32 -5.90
N LYS A 26 -6.42 -23.65 -5.96
CA LYS A 26 -5.79 -24.53 -4.97
C LYS A 26 -4.28 -24.36 -4.88
N ASN A 27 -3.65 -23.82 -5.91
CA ASN A 27 -2.22 -23.54 -6.00
C ASN A 27 -1.86 -22.11 -5.60
N LYS A 28 -2.82 -21.35 -5.06
CA LYS A 28 -2.70 -19.93 -4.71
C LYS A 28 -2.44 -19.00 -5.90
N LYS A 29 -2.83 -19.42 -7.09
CA LYS A 29 -2.81 -18.57 -8.27
C LYS A 29 -4.11 -17.79 -8.36
N ALA A 30 -4.03 -16.49 -8.61
CA ALA A 30 -5.21 -15.66 -8.82
C ALA A 30 -5.98 -16.12 -10.06
N THR A 31 -7.29 -16.28 -9.93
CA THR A 31 -8.20 -16.74 -11.00
C THR A 31 -9.15 -15.65 -11.45
N SER A 32 -9.51 -14.73 -10.56
CA SER A 32 -10.36 -13.58 -10.88
C SER A 32 -10.08 -12.41 -9.93
N ILE A 33 -10.36 -11.20 -10.41
CA ILE A 33 -10.46 -10.01 -9.55
C ILE A 33 -11.75 -9.29 -9.92
N GLU A 34 -12.61 -9.05 -8.93
CA GLU A 34 -13.89 -8.38 -9.09
C GLU A 34 -13.95 -7.11 -8.23
N GLU A 35 -14.33 -5.97 -8.82
CA GLU A 35 -14.44 -4.71 -8.09
C GLU A 35 -15.73 -4.64 -7.31
N LYS A 36 -15.65 -4.47 -6.00
CA LYS A 36 -16.78 -4.29 -5.07
C LYS A 36 -17.94 -5.26 -5.33
N PRO A 37 -17.68 -6.58 -5.32
CA PRO A 37 -18.70 -7.58 -5.67
C PRO A 37 -19.83 -7.59 -4.65
N ILE A 38 -21.09 -7.72 -5.11
CA ILE A 38 -22.24 -7.88 -4.22
C ILE A 38 -22.15 -9.21 -3.42
N ARG A 39 -21.58 -10.23 -4.05
CA ARG A 39 -21.36 -11.55 -3.44
C ARG A 39 -19.91 -11.97 -3.61
N PRO A 40 -19.03 -11.55 -2.71
CA PRO A 40 -17.61 -11.89 -2.79
C PRO A 40 -17.38 -13.39 -2.75
N ARG A 41 -16.51 -13.90 -3.61
CA ARG A 41 -16.12 -15.31 -3.64
C ARG A 41 -14.90 -15.61 -2.76
N SER A 42 -14.29 -14.58 -2.23
CA SER A 42 -13.10 -14.65 -1.38
C SER A 42 -13.13 -13.52 -0.34
N HIS A 43 -12.31 -13.65 0.68
CA HIS A 43 -12.09 -12.61 1.70
C HIS A 43 -10.84 -11.78 1.45
N TYR A 44 -10.15 -11.95 0.31
CA TYR A 44 -8.92 -11.25 0.01
C TYR A 44 -9.21 -9.97 -0.76
N ALA A 45 -9.08 -8.83 -0.08
CA ALA A 45 -9.11 -7.51 -0.70
C ALA A 45 -7.77 -7.22 -1.40
N VAL A 46 -7.81 -6.66 -2.59
CA VAL A 46 -6.63 -6.10 -3.26
C VAL A 46 -6.32 -4.76 -2.62
N THR A 47 -5.12 -4.63 -2.05
CA THR A 47 -4.68 -3.39 -1.40
C THR A 47 -4.34 -2.31 -2.41
N GLY A 48 -4.19 -1.06 -1.96
CA GLY A 48 -3.83 0.09 -2.82
C GLY A 48 -2.34 0.16 -3.21
N LEU A 49 -1.61 -0.95 -3.16
CA LEU A 49 -0.19 -1.02 -3.53
C LEU A 49 -0.02 -1.86 -4.79
N TYR A 50 0.52 -1.24 -5.85
CA TYR A 50 0.65 -1.84 -7.17
C TYR A 50 2.04 -1.63 -7.74
N PHE A 51 2.59 -2.67 -8.38
CA PHE A 51 3.84 -2.59 -9.13
C PHE A 51 3.57 -3.09 -10.55
N TYR A 52 3.68 -2.21 -11.52
CA TYR A 52 3.42 -2.54 -12.92
C TYR A 52 4.67 -2.40 -13.79
N PRO A 53 4.79 -3.21 -14.85
CA PRO A 53 5.74 -2.95 -15.94
C PRO A 53 5.35 -1.68 -16.70
N ASN A 54 6.27 -1.13 -17.48
CA ASN A 54 6.06 0.13 -18.21
C ASN A 54 4.90 0.09 -19.23
N ASP A 55 4.50 -1.08 -19.72
CA ASP A 55 3.36 -1.23 -20.63
C ASP A 55 2.01 -0.90 -19.97
N VAL A 56 1.97 -0.74 -18.65
CA VAL A 56 0.79 -0.24 -17.93
C VAL A 56 0.30 1.10 -18.49
N LEU A 57 1.18 1.95 -18.99
CA LEU A 57 0.82 3.23 -19.59
C LEU A 57 -0.06 3.08 -20.83
N GLN A 58 0.14 2.01 -21.61
CA GLN A 58 -0.72 1.71 -22.76
C GLN A 58 -2.03 1.07 -22.31
N LYS A 59 -1.96 0.08 -21.41
CA LYS A 59 -3.15 -0.55 -20.85
C LYS A 59 -4.10 0.44 -20.16
N ALA A 60 -3.56 1.42 -19.45
CA ALA A 60 -4.34 2.46 -18.80
C ALA A 60 -5.16 3.33 -19.80
N LYS A 61 -4.66 3.53 -21.03
CA LYS A 61 -5.38 4.25 -22.09
C LYS A 61 -6.58 3.47 -22.66
N GLU A 62 -6.58 2.15 -22.49
CA GLU A 62 -7.62 1.25 -22.99
C GLU A 62 -8.75 1.05 -21.97
N VAL A 63 -8.53 1.44 -20.70
CA VAL A 63 -9.54 1.32 -19.64
C VAL A 63 -10.72 2.24 -19.96
N ARG A 64 -11.92 1.66 -19.86
CA ARG A 64 -13.18 2.38 -20.01
C ARG A 64 -13.89 2.45 -18.67
N PRO A 65 -14.73 3.46 -18.44
CA PRO A 65 -15.55 3.52 -17.24
C PRO A 65 -16.36 2.24 -17.04
N SER A 66 -16.42 1.75 -15.82
CA SER A 66 -17.26 0.63 -15.39
C SER A 66 -18.75 1.01 -15.42
N GLU A 67 -19.63 0.07 -15.12
CA GLU A 67 -21.06 0.33 -14.92
C GLU A 67 -21.34 1.38 -13.83
N ARG A 68 -20.36 1.58 -12.92
CA ARG A 68 -20.39 2.61 -11.88
C ARG A 68 -19.96 4.00 -12.38
N GLY A 69 -19.52 4.10 -13.64
CA GLY A 69 -19.00 5.34 -14.23
C GLY A 69 -17.58 5.71 -13.82
N GLU A 70 -16.85 4.80 -13.17
CA GLU A 70 -15.49 5.02 -12.67
C GLU A 70 -14.45 4.26 -13.51
N LEU A 71 -13.25 4.84 -13.67
CA LEU A 71 -12.08 4.14 -14.21
C LEU A 71 -11.48 3.28 -13.11
N GLU A 72 -11.68 1.97 -13.18
CA GLU A 72 -11.29 1.04 -12.12
C GLU A 72 -9.88 0.49 -12.35
N ILE A 73 -9.06 0.54 -11.32
CA ILE A 73 -7.73 -0.11 -11.33
C ILE A 73 -7.85 -1.63 -11.52
N THR A 74 -8.95 -2.22 -11.08
CA THR A 74 -9.28 -3.63 -11.27
C THR A 74 -9.32 -4.02 -12.74
N CYS A 75 -9.70 -3.10 -13.65
CA CYS A 75 -9.64 -3.36 -15.10
C CYS A 75 -8.20 -3.61 -15.55
N ILE A 76 -7.24 -2.81 -15.07
CA ILE A 76 -5.82 -2.98 -15.39
C ILE A 76 -5.30 -4.31 -14.85
N ASN A 77 -5.65 -4.64 -13.60
CA ASN A 77 -5.28 -5.92 -13.00
C ASN A 77 -5.80 -7.11 -13.80
N ASN A 78 -7.05 -7.03 -14.27
CA ASN A 78 -7.67 -8.08 -15.11
C ASN A 78 -7.01 -8.20 -16.49
N LEU A 79 -6.52 -7.11 -17.09
CA LEU A 79 -5.72 -7.19 -18.32
C LEU A 79 -4.44 -8.00 -18.10
N TYR A 80 -3.70 -7.74 -17.02
CA TYR A 80 -2.53 -8.55 -16.68
C TYR A 80 -2.87 -9.98 -16.30
N LEU A 81 -4.00 -10.19 -15.60
CA LEU A 81 -4.46 -11.54 -15.24
C LEU A 81 -4.78 -12.36 -16.48
N SER A 82 -5.49 -11.78 -17.47
CA SER A 82 -5.83 -12.46 -18.73
C SER A 82 -4.60 -12.84 -19.60
N GLU A 83 -3.49 -12.11 -19.44
CA GLU A 83 -2.22 -12.37 -20.09
C GLU A 83 -1.31 -13.33 -19.30
N ASP A 84 -1.77 -13.88 -18.17
CA ASP A 84 -0.97 -14.68 -17.24
C ASP A 84 0.26 -13.92 -16.70
N ARG A 85 0.14 -12.61 -16.52
CA ARG A 85 1.19 -11.68 -16.12
C ARG A 85 0.87 -10.95 -14.80
N LEU A 86 -0.10 -11.42 -14.03
CA LEU A 86 -0.42 -10.88 -12.70
C LEU A 86 0.09 -11.81 -11.61
N ASN A 87 0.92 -11.26 -10.73
CA ASN A 87 1.31 -11.91 -9.49
C ASN A 87 0.52 -11.26 -8.33
N VAL A 88 -0.07 -12.07 -7.46
CA VAL A 88 -0.73 -11.61 -6.24
C VAL A 88 0.02 -12.15 -5.04
N GLU A 89 0.59 -11.24 -4.24
CA GLU A 89 1.28 -11.58 -3.00
C GLU A 89 0.29 -11.50 -1.82
N GLU A 90 0.15 -12.59 -1.07
CA GLU A 90 -0.68 -12.60 0.12
C GLU A 90 0.05 -11.92 1.30
N LEU A 91 -0.53 -10.88 1.85
CA LEU A 91 -0.06 -10.27 3.08
C LEU A 91 -0.54 -11.09 4.28
N GLY A 92 0.40 -11.66 5.01
CA GLY A 92 0.12 -12.51 6.18
C GLY A 92 -0.15 -11.70 7.46
N ARG A 93 -0.24 -12.42 8.59
CA ARG A 93 -0.57 -11.84 9.92
C ARG A 93 0.42 -10.79 10.44
N GLY A 94 1.63 -10.72 9.88
CA GLY A 94 2.63 -9.72 10.26
C GLY A 94 2.39 -8.33 9.66
N PHE A 95 1.38 -8.20 8.80
CA PHE A 95 1.01 -6.95 8.16
C PHE A 95 -0.27 -6.39 8.79
N ALA A 96 -0.36 -5.07 8.86
CA ALA A 96 -1.58 -4.36 9.14
C ALA A 96 -1.88 -3.46 7.94
N TRP A 97 -2.94 -3.79 7.22
CA TRP A 97 -3.49 -2.94 6.17
C TRP A 97 -4.74 -2.26 6.68
N LEU A 98 -4.75 -0.94 6.60
CA LEU A 98 -5.83 -0.10 7.10
C LEU A 98 -6.32 0.77 5.94
N ASP A 99 -7.60 0.61 5.58
CA ASP A 99 -8.29 1.54 4.68
C ASP A 99 -8.63 2.82 5.44
N THR A 100 -8.62 3.96 4.75
CA THR A 100 -8.92 5.27 5.34
C THR A 100 -10.07 5.98 4.61
N GLY A 101 -10.91 5.21 3.91
CA GLY A 101 -11.98 5.72 3.07
C GLY A 101 -13.22 6.23 3.83
N THR A 102 -13.32 6.00 5.14
CA THR A 102 -14.38 6.52 6.00
C THR A 102 -13.80 7.26 7.20
N HIS A 103 -14.61 8.09 7.86
CA HIS A 103 -14.16 8.79 9.08
C HIS A 103 -13.75 7.79 10.18
N ASP A 104 -14.51 6.71 10.38
CA ASP A 104 -14.22 5.70 11.38
C ASP A 104 -12.91 4.98 11.07
N SER A 105 -12.72 4.50 9.83
CA SER A 105 -11.49 3.81 9.43
C SER A 105 -10.25 4.71 9.47
N LEU A 106 -10.40 6.01 9.20
CA LEU A 106 -9.32 6.99 9.37
C LEU A 106 -8.93 7.16 10.84
N MET A 107 -9.91 7.21 11.74
CA MET A 107 -9.66 7.27 13.19
C MET A 107 -8.98 6.01 13.70
N ASP A 108 -9.42 4.83 13.27
CA ASP A 108 -8.82 3.54 13.63
C ASP A 108 -7.36 3.48 13.18
N ALA A 109 -7.09 3.89 11.94
CA ALA A 109 -5.73 3.96 11.40
C ALA A 109 -4.84 4.92 12.23
N GLY A 110 -5.36 6.10 12.57
CA GLY A 110 -4.67 7.08 13.40
C GLY A 110 -4.33 6.53 14.79
N GLN A 111 -5.27 5.86 15.45
CA GLN A 111 -5.06 5.24 16.77
C GLN A 111 -4.05 4.09 16.71
N PHE A 112 -4.11 3.27 15.67
CA PHE A 112 -3.16 2.18 15.45
C PHE A 112 -1.73 2.71 15.31
N ILE A 113 -1.51 3.69 14.42
CA ILE A 113 -0.20 4.33 14.22
C ILE A 113 0.29 4.99 15.50
N GLN A 114 -0.58 5.76 16.18
CA GLN A 114 -0.24 6.39 17.46
C GLN A 114 0.24 5.38 18.49
N THR A 115 -0.44 4.24 18.59
CA THR A 115 -0.09 3.18 19.55
C THR A 115 1.30 2.60 19.24
N ILE A 116 1.58 2.29 17.99
CA ILE A 116 2.88 1.78 17.55
C ILE A 116 3.98 2.80 17.85
N GLU A 117 3.84 4.05 17.42
CA GLU A 117 4.82 5.10 17.64
C GLU A 117 5.13 5.33 19.13
N ARG A 118 4.08 5.38 19.96
CA ARG A 118 4.24 5.57 21.41
C ARG A 118 4.92 4.39 22.08
N ARG A 119 4.65 3.16 21.65
CA ARG A 119 5.19 1.94 22.26
C ARG A 119 6.62 1.63 21.81
N GLN A 120 6.91 1.86 20.54
CA GLN A 120 8.19 1.49 19.93
C GLN A 120 9.18 2.67 19.87
N GLY A 121 8.70 3.90 20.01
CA GLY A 121 9.55 5.09 20.08
C GLY A 121 10.07 5.58 18.73
N PHE A 122 9.65 4.99 17.61
CA PHE A 122 9.99 5.46 16.27
C PHE A 122 8.76 6.09 15.57
N LYS A 123 8.99 6.77 14.44
CA LYS A 123 7.95 7.35 13.61
C LYS A 123 7.67 6.44 12.40
N VAL A 124 6.39 6.15 12.14
CA VAL A 124 5.98 5.42 10.94
C VAL A 124 6.09 6.34 9.73
N ALA A 125 6.67 5.83 8.64
CA ALA A 125 6.87 6.56 7.39
C ALA A 125 7.60 7.90 7.54
N CYS A 126 8.57 7.97 8.45
CA CYS A 126 9.44 9.14 8.60
C CYS A 126 10.35 9.27 7.38
N LEU A 127 9.99 10.16 6.45
CA LEU A 127 10.67 10.26 5.15
C LEU A 127 12.14 10.67 5.30
N GLU A 128 12.46 11.55 6.21
CA GLU A 128 13.82 12.01 6.49
C GLU A 128 14.69 10.87 7.05
N GLU A 129 14.15 10.07 7.95
CA GLU A 129 14.85 8.88 8.45
C GLU A 129 15.09 7.86 7.34
N ILE A 130 14.05 7.58 6.53
CA ILE A 130 14.15 6.66 5.39
C ILE A 130 15.21 7.15 4.41
N ALA A 131 15.19 8.42 4.05
CA ALA A 131 16.16 9.01 3.14
C ALA A 131 17.58 8.97 3.70
N TYR A 132 17.75 9.26 4.98
CA TYR A 132 19.05 9.22 5.65
C TYR A 132 19.61 7.79 5.76
N ARG A 133 18.80 6.82 6.19
CA ARG A 133 19.21 5.41 6.31
C ARG A 133 19.55 4.78 4.95
N ASN A 134 18.90 5.23 3.87
CA ASN A 134 19.22 4.79 2.50
C ASN A 134 20.33 5.63 1.84
N SER A 135 20.96 6.56 2.57
CA SER A 135 22.02 7.43 2.04
C SER A 135 21.57 8.31 0.86
N TRP A 136 20.27 8.62 0.79
CA TRP A 136 19.74 9.56 -0.23
C TRP A 136 19.95 11.01 0.18
N ILE A 137 20.10 11.26 1.49
CA ILE A 137 20.51 12.55 2.06
C ILE A 137 21.72 12.35 3.00
N THR A 138 22.54 13.40 3.11
CA THR A 138 23.67 13.42 4.03
C THR A 138 23.24 13.78 5.45
N LYS A 139 24.12 13.56 6.43
CA LYS A 139 23.89 14.00 7.81
C LYS A 139 23.69 15.51 7.91
N GLU A 140 24.44 16.30 7.14
CA GLU A 140 24.35 17.75 7.11
C GLU A 140 22.99 18.22 6.57
N GLN A 141 22.45 17.53 5.56
CA GLN A 141 21.12 17.79 5.03
C GLN A 141 20.04 17.47 6.07
N LEU A 142 20.15 16.33 6.76
CA LEU A 142 19.25 15.97 7.86
C LEU A 142 19.30 17.01 8.99
N LEU A 143 20.48 17.47 9.38
CA LEU A 143 20.65 18.47 10.45
C LEU A 143 19.98 19.80 10.10
N ARG A 144 19.97 20.22 8.82
CA ARG A 144 19.24 21.43 8.40
C ARG A 144 17.74 21.29 8.60
N GLN A 145 17.17 20.14 8.23
CA GLN A 145 15.73 19.86 8.44
C GLN A 145 15.40 19.81 9.95
N ILE A 146 16.27 19.24 10.76
CA ILE A 146 16.12 19.23 12.23
C ILE A 146 16.05 20.65 12.77
N GLU A 147 16.88 21.59 12.26
CA GLU A 147 16.88 22.98 12.74
C GLU A 147 15.55 23.68 12.44
N GLU A 148 14.95 23.41 11.27
CA GLU A 148 13.62 23.93 10.90
C GLU A 148 12.51 23.39 11.81
N LEU A 149 12.64 22.12 12.26
CA LEU A 149 11.65 21.39 13.04
C LEU A 149 11.94 21.35 14.54
N LYS A 150 12.95 22.09 15.02
CA LYS A 150 13.52 21.99 16.38
C LYS A 150 12.54 22.19 17.53
N LYS A 151 11.39 22.85 17.28
CA LYS A 151 10.35 23.10 18.29
C LYS A 151 9.26 22.03 18.30
N THR A 152 9.42 20.94 17.54
CA THR A 152 8.41 19.88 17.40
C THR A 152 8.92 18.56 17.95
N ASN A 153 8.01 17.69 18.40
CA ASN A 153 8.35 16.31 18.77
C ASN A 153 8.96 15.52 17.61
N TYR A 154 8.60 15.88 16.38
CA TYR A 154 9.17 15.27 15.19
C TYR A 154 10.65 15.63 15.00
N GLY A 155 11.00 16.91 15.17
CA GLY A 155 12.40 17.35 15.15
C GLY A 155 13.25 16.71 16.27
N GLU A 156 12.70 16.54 17.47
CA GLU A 156 13.36 15.81 18.55
C GLU A 156 13.61 14.33 18.21
N TYR A 157 12.66 13.70 17.50
CA TYR A 157 12.87 12.35 16.98
C TYR A 157 14.00 12.30 15.94
N LEU A 158 14.01 13.20 14.96
CA LEU A 158 15.06 13.27 13.94
C LEU A 158 16.47 13.49 14.56
N LYS A 159 16.57 14.24 15.66
CA LYS A 159 17.85 14.37 16.40
C LYS A 159 18.33 13.02 16.92
N LYS A 160 17.44 12.17 17.43
CA LYS A 160 17.81 10.81 17.87
C LYS A 160 18.32 9.99 16.70
N VAL A 161 17.61 10.05 15.55
CA VAL A 161 18.02 9.37 14.30
C VAL A 161 19.41 9.83 13.86
N ALA A 162 19.70 11.13 13.85
CA ALA A 162 21.01 11.69 13.47
C ALA A 162 22.14 11.27 14.41
N ASN A 163 21.81 10.90 15.66
CA ASN A 163 22.75 10.44 16.69
C ASN A 163 22.87 8.91 16.80
N GLY A 164 22.27 8.15 15.87
CA GLY A 164 22.43 6.70 15.78
C GLY A 164 21.37 5.88 16.51
N TYR A 165 20.18 6.48 16.74
CA TYR A 165 19.01 5.74 17.24
C TYR A 165 18.50 4.72 16.24
#